data_04d8bcb5df740f50f086d43bf1c3153d
#
_entry.id   04d8bcb5df740f50f086d43bf1c3153d
#
_cell.length_a   1.000
_cell.length_b   1.000
_cell.length_c   1.000
_cell.angle_alpha   90.00
_cell.angle_beta   90.00
_cell.angle_gamma   90.00
#
_symmetry.space_group_name_H-M   'P 1'
#
loop_
_entity.id
_entity.type
_entity.pdbx_description
1 polymer ?
#
loop_
_entity_poly.entity_id
_entity_poly.type
_entity_poly.pdbx_seq_one_letter_code
_entity_poly.pdbx_strand_id
1 'polypeptide(L)'
;MLCKNCGQIIYDDNYYEKDHRFCNECGANLHIYYQNRRDTLTSLRNMNLQSKIVQTKSLIREAVHEFGIDKVYISYSGGKDSTVLSHIAKSMYPNILHLFANTTNEYPETIKHVKWEKEENDTNIISVIPKDSHGVVWTFKKVVQYYGYPMFSKRISNAIRTYQHAL
;
A
#
# COMPACT_ATOMS: atom_id res chain seq x y z
N MET A 1 14.89 -5.10 3.85
CA MET A 1 15.43 -3.78 4.27
C MET A 1 16.88 -3.70 3.87
N LEU A 2 17.43 -2.51 3.53
CA LEU A 2 18.87 -2.35 3.24
C LEU A 2 19.60 -1.80 4.46
N CYS A 3 20.77 -2.34 4.75
CA CYS A 3 21.67 -1.77 5.75
C CYS A 3 22.23 -0.43 5.20
N LYS A 4 22.04 0.65 5.93
CA LYS A 4 22.48 2.00 5.51
C LYS A 4 24.01 2.15 5.48
N ASN A 5 24.73 1.28 6.18
CA ASN A 5 26.19 1.35 6.26
C ASN A 5 26.89 0.61 5.11
N CYS A 6 26.40 -0.57 4.72
CA CYS A 6 27.04 -1.40 3.70
C CYS A 6 26.15 -1.73 2.49
N GLY A 7 24.89 -1.28 2.48
CA GLY A 7 23.94 -1.55 1.39
C GLY A 7 23.39 -3.00 1.33
N GLN A 8 23.85 -3.89 2.21
CA GLN A 8 23.40 -5.28 2.20
C GLN A 8 21.91 -5.41 2.53
N ILE A 9 21.23 -6.35 1.87
CA ILE A 9 19.82 -6.63 2.14
C ILE A 9 19.69 -7.35 3.49
N ILE A 10 18.91 -6.75 4.40
CA ILE A 10 18.54 -7.36 5.68
C ILE A 10 17.16 -8.00 5.45
N TYR A 11 17.10 -9.32 5.44
CA TYR A 11 15.85 -10.06 5.28
C TYR A 11 15.07 -10.08 6.59
N ASP A 12 13.80 -9.70 6.55
CA ASP A 12 12.90 -9.70 7.71
C ASP A 12 12.65 -11.12 8.26
N ASP A 13 12.82 -12.14 7.45
CA ASP A 13 12.58 -13.55 7.81
C ASP A 13 13.55 -14.08 8.88
N ASN A 14 14.73 -13.47 8.99
CA ASN A 14 15.71 -13.79 10.02
C ASN A 14 15.57 -12.94 11.28
N TYR A 15 14.63 -12.01 11.30
CA TYR A 15 14.51 -10.99 12.36
C TYR A 15 14.07 -11.57 13.72
N TYR A 16 13.35 -12.69 13.74
CA TYR A 16 12.78 -13.25 14.98
C TYR A 16 13.62 -14.33 15.66
N GLU A 17 14.65 -14.85 15.02
CA GLU A 17 15.40 -16.02 15.54
C GLU A 17 16.80 -15.69 16.09
N LYS A 18 17.34 -14.52 15.85
CA LYS A 18 18.69 -14.10 16.30
C LYS A 18 18.67 -12.67 16.83
N ASP A 19 19.62 -12.34 17.68
CA ASP A 19 19.79 -11.00 18.23
C ASP A 19 20.25 -10.01 17.13
N HIS A 20 19.30 -9.49 16.37
CA HIS A 20 19.53 -8.63 15.19
C HIS A 20 19.83 -7.18 15.53
N ARG A 21 20.48 -6.91 16.65
CA ARG A 21 20.95 -5.56 16.99
C ARG A 21 22.03 -5.06 16.01
N PHE A 22 22.67 -5.96 15.26
CA PHE A 22 23.78 -5.62 14.39
C PHE A 22 23.60 -6.22 12.99
N CYS A 23 24.08 -5.50 11.97
CA CYS A 23 24.16 -6.05 10.63
C CYS A 23 25.18 -7.20 10.58
N ASN A 24 24.80 -8.35 10.06
CA ASN A 24 25.66 -9.53 9.98
C ASN A 24 26.91 -9.32 9.11
N GLU A 25 26.84 -8.43 8.10
CA GLU A 25 27.91 -8.20 7.15
C GLU A 25 28.91 -7.12 7.63
N CYS A 26 28.43 -6.02 8.17
CA CYS A 26 29.29 -4.90 8.54
C CYS A 26 29.32 -4.54 10.02
N GLY A 27 28.58 -5.27 10.86
CA GLY A 27 28.49 -5.02 12.30
C GLY A 27 27.78 -3.72 12.71
N ALA A 28 27.18 -2.99 11.77
CA ALA A 28 26.49 -1.75 12.08
C ALA A 28 25.31 -1.98 13.04
N ASN A 29 25.19 -1.11 14.06
CA ASN A 29 24.14 -1.23 15.07
C ASN A 29 22.77 -0.87 14.48
N LEU A 30 21.91 -1.86 14.28
CA LEU A 30 20.57 -1.69 13.73
C LEU A 30 19.56 -1.18 14.75
N HIS A 31 19.86 -1.30 16.06
CA HIS A 31 18.96 -0.82 17.11
C HIS A 31 18.82 0.70 17.05
N ILE A 32 19.91 1.43 16.78
CA ILE A 32 19.87 2.89 16.58
C ILE A 32 18.95 3.26 15.41
N TYR A 33 18.98 2.48 14.33
CA TYR A 33 18.11 2.69 13.18
C TYR A 33 16.62 2.53 13.55
N TYR A 34 16.27 1.50 14.32
CA TYR A 34 14.88 1.28 14.76
C TYR A 34 14.42 2.32 15.77
N GLN A 35 15.31 2.76 16.68
CA GLN A 35 15.00 3.83 17.60
C GLN A 35 14.70 5.12 16.85
N ASN A 36 15.58 5.55 15.94
CA ASN A 36 15.37 6.72 15.11
C ASN A 36 14.07 6.65 14.30
N ARG A 37 13.72 5.46 13.78
CA ARG A 37 12.46 5.26 13.06
C ARG A 37 11.24 5.40 13.97
N ARG A 38 11.30 4.91 15.20
CA ARG A 38 10.22 5.08 16.20
C ARG A 38 10.06 6.54 16.59
N ASP A 39 11.15 7.24 16.82
CA ASP A 39 11.15 8.66 17.19
C ASP A 39 10.60 9.51 16.04
N THR A 40 11.01 9.23 14.82
CA THR A 40 10.45 9.84 13.60
C THR A 40 8.95 9.59 13.49
N LEU A 41 8.50 8.33 13.66
CA LEU A 41 7.08 7.99 13.61
C LEU A 41 6.28 8.68 14.70
N THR A 42 6.83 8.77 15.92
CA THR A 42 6.21 9.46 17.06
C THR A 42 6.10 10.96 16.76
N SER A 43 7.15 11.57 16.22
CA SER A 43 7.16 12.97 15.81
C SER A 43 6.09 13.24 14.75
N LEU A 44 6.03 12.41 13.69
CA LEU A 44 5.01 12.52 12.63
C LEU A 44 3.58 12.37 13.18
N ARG A 45 3.36 11.45 14.12
CA ARG A 45 2.04 11.27 14.75
C ARG A 45 1.62 12.49 15.56
N ASN A 46 2.56 13.14 16.24
CA ASN A 46 2.32 14.28 17.11
C ASN A 46 2.26 15.62 16.36
N MET A 47 2.55 15.65 15.07
CA MET A 47 2.37 16.87 14.25
C MET A 47 0.91 17.33 14.28
N ASN A 48 0.69 18.63 14.27
CA ASN A 48 -0.65 19.20 14.12
C ASN A 48 -1.21 18.90 12.71
N LEU A 49 -2.53 19.02 12.55
CA LEU A 49 -3.22 18.70 11.30
C LEU A 49 -2.67 19.50 10.11
N GLN A 50 -2.46 20.80 10.29
CA GLN A 50 -1.97 21.67 9.22
C GLN A 50 -0.59 21.23 8.71
N SER A 51 0.32 20.90 9.63
CA SER A 51 1.66 20.38 9.27
C SER A 51 1.57 19.05 8.51
N LYS A 52 0.66 18.15 8.91
CA LYS A 52 0.42 16.88 8.19
C LYS A 52 -0.09 17.14 6.77
N ILE A 53 -1.01 18.07 6.58
CA ILE A 53 -1.52 18.45 5.26
C ILE A 53 -0.40 19.02 4.39
N VAL A 54 0.41 19.93 4.92
CA VAL A 54 1.54 20.52 4.19
C VAL A 54 2.55 19.45 3.77
N GLN A 55 2.90 18.53 4.67
CA GLN A 55 3.80 17.43 4.36
C GLN A 55 3.23 16.49 3.29
N THR A 56 1.94 16.13 3.40
CA THR A 56 1.26 15.31 2.38
C THR A 56 1.30 15.99 1.02
N LYS A 57 1.01 17.29 0.96
CA LYS A 57 1.09 18.09 -0.27
C LYS A 57 2.50 18.11 -0.86
N SER A 58 3.54 18.20 -0.01
CA SER A 58 4.93 18.16 -0.47
C SER A 58 5.26 16.82 -1.13
N LEU A 59 4.92 15.70 -0.48
CA LEU A 59 5.15 14.35 -1.01
C LEU A 59 4.43 14.12 -2.34
N ILE A 60 3.17 14.58 -2.48
CA ILE A 60 2.44 14.47 -3.74
C ILE A 60 3.13 15.30 -4.82
N ARG A 61 3.57 16.52 -4.51
CA ARG A 61 4.27 17.39 -5.47
C ARG A 61 5.59 16.77 -5.92
N GLU A 62 6.36 16.21 -5.01
CA GLU A 62 7.61 15.50 -5.30
C GLU A 62 7.37 14.33 -6.25
N ALA A 63 6.37 13.50 -5.97
CA ALA A 63 6.02 12.38 -6.85
C ALA A 63 5.60 12.84 -8.24
N VAL A 64 4.77 13.87 -8.34
CA VAL A 64 4.34 14.42 -9.64
C VAL A 64 5.50 15.07 -10.39
N HIS A 65 6.42 15.72 -9.67
CA HIS A 65 7.62 16.32 -10.28
C HIS A 65 8.57 15.24 -10.83
N GLU A 66 8.74 14.15 -10.09
CA GLU A 66 9.67 13.07 -10.46
C GLU A 66 9.14 12.22 -11.62
N PHE A 67 7.86 11.83 -11.58
CA PHE A 67 7.29 10.85 -12.50
C PHE A 67 6.38 11.45 -13.58
N GLY A 68 5.94 12.69 -13.41
CA GLY A 68 4.91 13.32 -14.24
C GLY A 68 3.49 12.96 -13.80
N ILE A 69 2.54 13.89 -13.98
CA ILE A 69 1.15 13.73 -13.54
C ILE A 69 0.46 12.53 -14.18
N ASP A 70 0.80 12.19 -15.41
CA ASP A 70 0.19 11.09 -16.16
C ASP A 70 0.64 9.70 -15.66
N LYS A 71 1.68 9.65 -14.84
CA LYS A 71 2.23 8.41 -14.26
C LYS A 71 1.97 8.27 -12.76
N VAL A 72 1.31 9.26 -12.16
CA VAL A 72 0.97 9.25 -10.73
C VAL A 72 -0.53 9.02 -10.57
N TYR A 73 -0.90 8.12 -9.70
CA TYR A 73 -2.29 7.88 -9.35
C TYR A 73 -2.47 7.71 -7.84
N ILE A 74 -3.67 7.96 -7.37
CA ILE A 74 -4.07 7.72 -5.98
C ILE A 74 -4.67 6.31 -5.89
N SER A 75 -4.08 5.43 -5.08
CA SER A 75 -4.71 4.16 -4.74
C SER A 75 -5.91 4.44 -3.83
N TYR A 76 -7.12 4.23 -4.37
CA TYR A 76 -8.37 4.60 -3.72
C TYR A 76 -9.12 3.35 -3.27
N SER A 77 -9.30 3.18 -1.97
CA SER A 77 -10.03 2.04 -1.39
C SER A 77 -11.47 2.36 -0.99
N GLY A 78 -11.89 3.62 -1.08
CA GLY A 78 -13.18 4.09 -0.56
C GLY A 78 -13.22 4.22 0.97
N GLY A 79 -12.11 3.94 1.67
CA GLY A 79 -11.99 4.11 3.11
C GLY A 79 -11.59 5.54 3.50
N LYS A 80 -11.71 5.88 4.78
CA LYS A 80 -11.45 7.23 5.32
C LYS A 80 -10.08 7.80 4.93
N ASP A 81 -9.03 6.99 4.99
CA ASP A 81 -7.66 7.47 4.77
C ASP A 81 -7.43 7.79 3.28
N SER A 82 -7.91 6.92 2.38
CA SER A 82 -7.84 7.18 0.93
C SER A 82 -8.72 8.34 0.50
N THR A 83 -9.86 8.55 1.16
CA THR A 83 -10.75 9.70 0.90
C THR A 83 -10.09 11.03 1.31
N VAL A 84 -9.44 11.07 2.47
CA VAL A 84 -8.68 12.26 2.90
C VAL A 84 -7.52 12.53 1.94
N LEU A 85 -6.76 11.49 1.55
CA LEU A 85 -5.67 11.63 0.58
C LEU A 85 -6.19 12.14 -0.77
N SER A 86 -7.30 11.59 -1.26
CA SER A 86 -7.98 12.02 -2.47
C SER A 86 -8.33 13.51 -2.42
N HIS A 87 -8.96 13.96 -1.33
CA HIS A 87 -9.32 15.37 -1.14
C HIS A 87 -8.10 16.30 -1.19
N ILE A 88 -7.01 15.94 -0.50
CA ILE A 88 -5.76 16.70 -0.51
C ILE A 88 -5.17 16.72 -1.93
N ALA A 89 -5.10 15.59 -2.60
CA ALA A 89 -4.54 15.49 -3.94
C ALA A 89 -5.36 16.28 -4.97
N LYS A 90 -6.69 16.19 -4.96
CA LYS A 90 -7.59 16.96 -5.82
C LYS A 90 -7.48 18.47 -5.59
N SER A 91 -7.19 18.92 -4.37
CA SER A 91 -6.95 20.34 -4.09
C SER A 91 -5.72 20.92 -4.80
N MET A 92 -4.81 20.06 -5.26
CA MET A 92 -3.59 20.44 -6.00
C MET A 92 -3.70 20.08 -7.49
N TYR A 93 -4.24 18.92 -7.78
CA TYR A 93 -4.37 18.34 -9.12
C TYR A 93 -5.80 17.81 -9.31
N PRO A 94 -6.76 18.65 -9.72
CA PRO A 94 -8.18 18.29 -9.77
C PRO A 94 -8.48 17.02 -10.55
N ASN A 95 -7.73 16.76 -11.64
CA ASN A 95 -7.93 15.62 -12.53
C ASN A 95 -7.02 14.42 -12.25
N ILE A 96 -6.31 14.41 -11.09
CA ILE A 96 -5.41 13.29 -10.76
C ILE A 96 -6.17 11.97 -10.79
N LEU A 97 -5.54 10.96 -11.41
CA LEU A 97 -6.15 9.65 -11.55
C LEU A 97 -6.28 8.94 -10.19
N HIS A 98 -7.43 8.34 -9.94
CA HIS A 98 -7.65 7.42 -8.83
C HIS A 98 -7.86 6.01 -9.36
N LEU A 99 -7.22 5.03 -8.74
CA LEU A 99 -7.36 3.63 -9.08
C LEU A 99 -8.05 2.88 -7.94
N PHE A 100 -9.25 2.37 -8.23
CA PHE A 100 -10.01 1.51 -7.32
C PHE A 100 -9.89 0.05 -7.77
N ALA A 101 -9.23 -0.79 -6.96
CA ALA A 101 -9.15 -2.23 -7.19
C ALA A 101 -10.37 -2.92 -6.57
N ASN A 102 -11.37 -3.23 -7.39
CA ASN A 102 -12.55 -3.97 -6.95
C ASN A 102 -12.26 -5.47 -6.92
N THR A 103 -12.03 -6.00 -5.73
CA THR A 103 -11.73 -7.42 -5.50
C THR A 103 -12.96 -8.32 -5.63
N THR A 104 -14.14 -7.76 -5.87
CA THR A 104 -15.45 -8.44 -5.86
C THR A 104 -15.90 -8.94 -4.49
N ASN A 105 -15.17 -8.59 -3.43
CA ASN A 105 -15.49 -8.89 -2.03
C ASN A 105 -15.67 -7.60 -1.21
N GLU A 106 -15.91 -6.50 -1.89
CA GLU A 106 -16.14 -5.19 -1.24
C GLU A 106 -17.55 -5.10 -0.65
N TYR A 107 -17.68 -4.37 0.44
CA TYR A 107 -18.99 -4.05 0.98
C TYR A 107 -19.82 -3.24 -0.02
N PRO A 108 -21.14 -3.50 -0.13
CA PRO A 108 -22.02 -2.73 -1.04
C PRO A 108 -21.95 -1.22 -0.82
N GLU A 109 -21.77 -0.78 0.43
CA GLU A 109 -21.62 0.62 0.81
C GLU A 109 -20.34 1.23 0.23
N THR A 110 -19.23 0.48 0.23
CA THR A 110 -17.97 0.92 -0.39
C THR A 110 -18.15 1.13 -1.89
N ILE A 111 -18.82 0.19 -2.58
CA ILE A 111 -19.10 0.33 -4.02
C ILE A 111 -20.00 1.53 -4.30
N LYS A 112 -21.03 1.75 -3.47
CA LYS A 112 -21.91 2.93 -3.58
C LYS A 112 -21.13 4.23 -3.37
N HIS A 113 -20.25 4.27 -2.37
CA HIS A 113 -19.42 5.44 -2.10
C HIS A 113 -18.46 5.74 -3.25
N VAL A 114 -17.78 4.73 -3.81
CA VAL A 114 -16.89 4.91 -4.96
C VAL A 114 -17.65 5.43 -6.19
N LYS A 115 -18.85 4.93 -6.44
CA LYS A 115 -19.71 5.44 -7.51
C LYS A 115 -20.11 6.88 -7.28
N TRP A 116 -20.53 7.21 -6.07
CA TRP A 116 -20.90 8.57 -5.68
C TRP A 116 -19.72 9.55 -5.85
N GLU A 117 -18.52 9.19 -5.41
CA GLU A 117 -17.31 9.99 -5.61
C GLU A 117 -17.01 10.23 -7.08
N LYS A 118 -17.25 9.24 -7.93
CA LYS A 118 -17.04 9.37 -9.37
C LYS A 118 -18.10 10.25 -10.05
N GLU A 119 -19.36 10.08 -9.69
CA GLU A 119 -20.50 10.66 -10.41
C GLU A 119 -20.86 12.03 -9.87
N GLU A 120 -20.90 12.21 -8.54
CA GLU A 120 -21.35 13.45 -7.89
C GLU A 120 -20.19 14.40 -7.51
N ASN A 121 -19.01 13.85 -7.21
CA ASN A 121 -17.82 14.62 -6.85
C ASN A 121 -16.82 14.79 -8.00
N ASP A 122 -17.18 14.38 -9.21
CA ASP A 122 -16.35 14.49 -10.42
C ASP A 122 -14.90 14.01 -10.18
N THR A 123 -14.77 12.87 -9.47
CA THR A 123 -13.46 12.30 -9.19
C THR A 123 -13.06 11.34 -10.32
N ASN A 124 -11.91 11.58 -10.93
CA ASN A 124 -11.39 10.73 -12.01
C ASN A 124 -11.00 9.34 -11.47
N ILE A 125 -11.98 8.43 -11.38
CA ILE A 125 -11.79 7.07 -10.83
C ILE A 125 -11.89 6.03 -11.94
N ILE A 126 -10.85 5.20 -12.07
CA ILE A 126 -10.87 3.95 -12.84
C ILE A 126 -11.03 2.78 -11.88
N SER A 127 -12.09 2.00 -12.08
CA SER A 127 -12.30 0.74 -11.35
C SER A 127 -11.72 -0.42 -12.11
N VAL A 128 -10.81 -1.16 -11.49
CA VAL A 128 -10.19 -2.37 -12.05
C VAL A 128 -10.77 -3.59 -11.34
N ILE A 129 -11.23 -4.56 -12.15
CA ILE A 129 -11.75 -5.83 -11.64
C ILE A 129 -10.82 -6.94 -12.17
N PRO A 130 -10.39 -7.91 -11.32
CA PRO A 130 -9.55 -9.00 -11.77
C PRO A 130 -10.23 -9.83 -12.85
N LYS A 131 -9.50 -10.12 -13.94
CA LYS A 131 -9.95 -10.93 -15.05
C LYS A 131 -8.89 -11.97 -15.41
N ASP A 132 -9.32 -13.10 -15.96
CA ASP A 132 -8.40 -14.08 -16.53
C ASP A 132 -7.90 -13.65 -17.94
N SER A 133 -7.06 -14.51 -18.56
CA SER A 133 -6.53 -14.29 -19.90
C SER A 133 -7.61 -14.23 -20.99
N HIS A 134 -8.81 -14.72 -20.72
CA HIS A 134 -9.96 -14.70 -21.62
C HIS A 134 -10.93 -13.54 -21.33
N GLY A 135 -10.57 -12.65 -20.38
CA GLY A 135 -11.40 -11.51 -20.01
C GLY A 135 -12.56 -11.84 -19.06
N VAL A 136 -12.64 -13.07 -18.55
CA VAL A 136 -13.68 -13.48 -17.60
C VAL A 136 -13.36 -12.99 -16.21
N VAL A 137 -14.32 -12.35 -15.55
CA VAL A 137 -14.14 -11.80 -14.20
C VAL A 137 -13.86 -12.90 -13.18
N TRP A 138 -12.76 -12.75 -12.45
CA TRP A 138 -12.43 -13.55 -11.29
C TRP A 138 -13.10 -12.97 -10.04
N THR A 139 -14.27 -13.55 -9.70
CA THR A 139 -14.92 -13.19 -8.42
C THR A 139 -14.24 -13.89 -7.25
N PHE A 140 -14.35 -13.32 -6.06
CA PHE A 140 -13.83 -13.97 -4.82
C PHE A 140 -14.33 -15.41 -4.69
N LYS A 141 -15.61 -15.67 -5.02
CA LYS A 141 -16.18 -17.03 -5.02
C LYS A 141 -15.42 -17.96 -5.96
N LYS A 142 -15.13 -17.53 -7.19
CA LYS A 142 -14.36 -18.34 -8.16
C LYS A 142 -12.93 -18.60 -7.67
N VAL A 143 -12.28 -17.59 -7.09
CA VAL A 143 -10.94 -17.73 -6.52
C VAL A 143 -10.93 -18.79 -5.42
N VAL A 144 -11.89 -18.72 -4.49
CA VAL A 144 -12.03 -19.72 -3.41
C VAL A 144 -12.34 -21.12 -3.95
N GLN A 145 -13.18 -21.22 -4.96
CA GLN A 145 -13.49 -22.53 -5.58
C GLN A 145 -12.28 -23.15 -6.28
N TYR A 146 -11.43 -22.34 -6.88
CA TYR A 146 -10.27 -22.81 -7.64
C TYR A 146 -9.03 -23.05 -6.78
N TYR A 147 -8.70 -22.13 -5.88
CA TYR A 147 -7.49 -22.14 -5.06
C TYR A 147 -7.72 -22.58 -3.60
N GLY A 148 -8.96 -22.77 -3.20
CA GLY A 148 -9.33 -22.99 -1.81
C GLY A 148 -9.44 -21.71 -1.00
N TYR A 149 -9.86 -21.85 0.25
CA TYR A 149 -10.01 -20.73 1.17
C TYR A 149 -8.64 -20.13 1.53
N PRO A 150 -8.53 -18.80 1.58
CA PRO A 150 -7.29 -18.16 2.04
C PRO A 150 -7.02 -18.59 3.48
N MET A 151 -5.78 -19.02 3.74
CA MET A 151 -5.34 -19.44 5.06
C MET A 151 -5.38 -18.28 6.07
N PHE A 152 -5.58 -18.61 7.35
CA PHE A 152 -5.76 -17.65 8.45
C PHE A 152 -4.57 -16.70 8.69
N SER A 153 -3.40 -16.98 8.11
CA SER A 153 -2.26 -16.07 8.20
C SER A 153 -1.47 -16.00 6.90
N LYS A 154 -0.92 -14.82 6.62
CA LYS A 154 -0.02 -14.57 5.48
C LYS A 154 1.20 -15.50 5.48
N ARG A 155 1.71 -15.84 6.67
CA ARG A 155 2.86 -16.77 6.85
C ARG A 155 2.53 -18.15 6.31
N ILE A 156 1.39 -18.71 6.69
CA ILE A 156 0.93 -20.03 6.23
C ILE A 156 0.64 -20.02 4.73
N SER A 157 -0.04 -18.99 4.22
CA SER A 157 -0.30 -18.84 2.78
C SER A 157 0.99 -18.79 1.95
N ASN A 158 2.00 -18.07 2.41
CA ASN A 158 3.29 -17.98 1.75
C ASN A 158 4.04 -19.34 1.79
N ALA A 159 4.03 -20.04 2.93
CA ALA A 159 4.66 -21.35 3.07
C ALA A 159 4.05 -22.37 2.11
N ILE A 160 2.71 -22.42 2.02
CA ILE A 160 2.00 -23.31 1.08
C ILE A 160 2.34 -22.97 -0.36
N ARG A 161 2.33 -21.69 -0.74
CA ARG A 161 2.70 -21.25 -2.09
C ARG A 161 4.12 -21.65 -2.45
N THR A 162 5.08 -21.45 -1.53
CA THR A 162 6.47 -21.85 -1.75
C THR A 162 6.59 -23.35 -1.96
N TYR A 163 5.87 -24.15 -1.16
CA TYR A 163 5.85 -25.61 -1.31
C TYR A 163 5.24 -26.04 -2.67
N GLN A 164 4.13 -25.42 -3.09
CA GLN A 164 3.48 -25.72 -4.37
C GLN A 164 4.36 -25.37 -5.59
N HIS A 165 5.23 -24.37 -5.48
CA HIS A 165 6.18 -24.01 -6.53
C HIS A 165 7.45 -24.86 -6.53
N ALA A 166 7.70 -25.64 -5.48
CA ALA A 166 8.85 -26.54 -5.37
C ALA A 166 8.55 -27.97 -5.86
N LEU A 167 7.28 -28.29 -6.15
CA LEU A 167 6.82 -29.55 -6.77
C LEU A 167 6.69 -29.37 -8.27
#